data_ff7bac7c97ec8189454b420020417b52
#
_entry.id   ff7bac7c97ec8189454b420020417b52
#
_cell.length_a   1.000
_cell.length_b   1.000
_cell.length_c   1.000
_cell.angle_alpha   90.00
_cell.angle_beta   90.00
_cell.angle_gamma   90.00
#
_symmetry.space_group_name_H-M   'P 1'
#
loop_
_entity.id
_entity.type
_entity.pdbx_description
1 polymer ?
#
loop_
_entity_poly.entity_id
_entity_poly.type
_entity_poly.pdbx_seq_one_letter_code
_entity_poly.pdbx_strand_id
1 'polypeptide(L)'
;YTTEETHEIIKENLHRSPLFSGAIEGTGPRYCPSIEDKIVKFPDKNRHQVFIEPEGLYTNEMYIGGMSSSLPEDVQEEMYHSVPGLEHAKIVKNAYAIEYDCIDPTALALTLGAKDVPGLFFAGQLNGSSGYEEAAAQGLLAGINAALYVSEEPPLILRRSDAYIGVLADDLSTKGTNEPYRMMTSRAEYLSLIHISEPTRQEAIS
;
A
#
# COMPACT_ATOMS: atom_id res chain seq x y z
N TYR A 1 -21.47 0.96 9.72
CA TYR A 1 -20.95 -0.41 9.64
C TYR A 1 -21.71 -1.19 8.57
N THR A 2 -21.04 -2.18 7.95
CA THR A 2 -21.71 -3.19 7.13
C THR A 2 -22.64 -4.05 7.99
N THR A 3 -23.57 -4.74 7.37
CA THR A 3 -24.52 -5.67 7.99
C THR A 3 -24.27 -7.11 7.56
N GLU A 4 -24.96 -8.07 8.15
CA GLU A 4 -24.95 -9.45 7.68
C GLU A 4 -25.47 -9.55 6.23
N GLU A 5 -26.52 -8.79 5.88
CA GLU A 5 -27.04 -8.70 4.53
C GLU A 5 -25.97 -8.19 3.53
N THR A 6 -25.20 -7.14 3.91
CA THR A 6 -24.07 -6.66 3.11
C THR A 6 -23.07 -7.79 2.84
N HIS A 7 -22.77 -8.58 3.88
CA HIS A 7 -21.83 -9.69 3.76
C HIS A 7 -22.35 -10.83 2.89
N GLU A 8 -23.64 -11.13 2.94
CA GLU A 8 -24.28 -12.14 2.10
C GLU A 8 -24.24 -11.73 0.63
N ILE A 9 -24.66 -10.50 0.32
CA ILE A 9 -24.59 -9.95 -1.04
C ILE A 9 -23.17 -10.08 -1.61
N ILE A 10 -22.15 -9.71 -0.84
CA ILE A 10 -20.77 -9.79 -1.28
C ILE A 10 -20.34 -11.25 -1.48
N LYS A 11 -20.62 -12.15 -0.52
CA LYS A 11 -20.23 -13.56 -0.60
C LYS A 11 -20.83 -14.27 -1.81
N GLU A 12 -22.09 -14.02 -2.10
CA GLU A 12 -22.78 -14.61 -3.26
C GLU A 12 -22.18 -14.16 -4.60
N ASN A 13 -21.59 -12.96 -4.63
CA ASN A 13 -21.04 -12.35 -5.82
C ASN A 13 -19.48 -12.40 -5.91
N LEU A 14 -18.79 -13.07 -4.98
CA LEU A 14 -17.31 -13.16 -5.00
C LEU A 14 -16.77 -13.67 -6.34
N HIS A 15 -17.46 -14.61 -6.96
CA HIS A 15 -17.07 -15.18 -8.26
C HIS A 15 -17.08 -14.14 -9.41
N ARG A 16 -17.73 -12.98 -9.22
CA ARG A 16 -17.81 -11.88 -10.19
C ARG A 16 -16.73 -10.83 -9.93
N SER A 17 -16.01 -10.92 -8.80
CA SER A 17 -14.91 -10.00 -8.48
C SER A 17 -13.66 -10.38 -9.27
N PRO A 18 -13.01 -9.46 -9.98
CA PRO A 18 -11.73 -9.70 -10.64
C PRO A 18 -10.63 -10.23 -9.72
N LEU A 19 -10.67 -9.85 -8.43
CA LEU A 19 -9.73 -10.32 -7.42
C LEU A 19 -9.90 -11.80 -7.05
N PHE A 20 -11.12 -12.33 -7.18
CA PHE A 20 -11.46 -13.71 -6.78
C PHE A 20 -11.77 -14.64 -7.96
N SER A 21 -12.02 -14.08 -9.14
CA SER A 21 -12.25 -14.86 -10.36
C SER A 21 -10.99 -15.32 -11.07
N GLY A 22 -9.81 -14.89 -10.61
CA GLY A 22 -8.52 -15.14 -11.27
C GLY A 22 -8.23 -14.23 -12.46
N ALA A 23 -9.01 -13.16 -12.65
CA ALA A 23 -8.74 -12.16 -13.68
C ALA A 23 -7.54 -11.29 -13.34
N ILE A 24 -7.27 -11.09 -12.05
CA ILE A 24 -6.08 -10.43 -11.53
C ILE A 24 -5.19 -11.51 -10.91
N GLU A 25 -4.11 -11.83 -11.59
CA GLU A 25 -3.10 -12.79 -11.16
C GLU A 25 -1.86 -12.02 -10.68
N GLY A 26 -1.63 -11.99 -9.42
CA GLY A 26 -0.40 -11.43 -8.89
C GLY A 26 -0.56 -10.78 -7.53
N THR A 27 0.55 -10.81 -6.79
CA THR A 27 0.68 -10.07 -5.54
C THR A 27 1.05 -8.63 -5.88
N GLY A 28 0.06 -7.78 -6.07
CA GLY A 28 0.31 -6.36 -6.31
C GLY A 28 0.99 -5.68 -5.11
N PRO A 29 1.67 -4.54 -5.30
CA PRO A 29 2.37 -3.81 -4.24
C PRO A 29 1.43 -3.08 -3.27
N ARG A 30 0.11 -3.22 -3.41
CA ARG A 30 -0.88 -2.49 -2.61
C ARG A 30 -1.37 -3.31 -1.44
N TYR A 31 -1.29 -2.73 -0.24
CA TYR A 31 -1.70 -3.37 1.02
C TYR A 31 -3.14 -3.06 1.44
N CYS A 32 -3.91 -2.27 0.71
CA CYS A 32 -5.27 -1.88 1.10
C CYS A 32 -6.28 -2.99 0.77
N PRO A 33 -6.80 -3.73 1.75
CA PRO A 33 -7.77 -4.79 1.48
C PRO A 33 -9.10 -4.21 1.03
N SER A 34 -9.71 -4.82 0.02
CA SER A 34 -11.09 -4.56 -0.37
C SER A 34 -12.07 -5.02 0.71
N ILE A 35 -13.35 -4.66 0.57
CA ILE A 35 -14.38 -5.18 1.49
C ILE A 35 -14.53 -6.70 1.33
N GLU A 36 -14.40 -7.23 0.12
CA GLU A 36 -14.40 -8.67 -0.17
C GLU A 36 -13.25 -9.37 0.57
N ASP A 37 -12.04 -8.81 0.53
CA ASP A 37 -10.89 -9.34 1.27
C ASP A 37 -11.13 -9.39 2.77
N LYS A 38 -11.73 -8.35 3.33
CA LYS A 38 -12.04 -8.29 4.76
C LYS A 38 -13.03 -9.38 5.18
N ILE A 39 -14.08 -9.59 4.37
CA ILE A 39 -15.11 -10.58 4.65
C ILE A 39 -14.56 -12.00 4.54
N VAL A 40 -13.67 -12.26 3.56
CA VAL A 40 -13.05 -13.57 3.37
C VAL A 40 -11.99 -13.85 4.44
N LYS A 41 -11.15 -12.86 4.75
CA LYS A 41 -10.05 -13.02 5.74
C LYS A 41 -10.54 -13.03 7.20
N PHE A 42 -11.67 -12.38 7.47
CA PHE A 42 -12.22 -12.28 8.82
C PHE A 42 -13.68 -12.77 8.87
N PRO A 43 -13.93 -14.06 8.58
CA PRO A 43 -15.30 -14.62 8.47
C PRO A 43 -16.09 -14.55 9.77
N ASP A 44 -15.41 -14.51 10.92
CA ASP A 44 -16.02 -14.40 12.25
C ASP A 44 -16.50 -12.97 12.60
N LYS A 45 -16.19 -11.99 11.76
CA LYS A 45 -16.66 -10.62 11.94
C LYS A 45 -18.01 -10.45 11.24
N ASN A 46 -19.02 -10.10 12.01
CA ASN A 46 -20.37 -9.85 11.51
C ASN A 46 -20.57 -8.43 10.96
N ARG A 47 -19.58 -7.55 11.10
CA ARG A 47 -19.60 -6.19 10.58
C ARG A 47 -18.20 -5.63 10.41
N HIS A 48 -18.02 -4.75 9.41
CA HIS A 48 -16.84 -3.94 9.19
C HIS A 48 -17.17 -2.46 9.26
N GLN A 49 -16.22 -1.66 9.67
CA GLN A 49 -16.40 -0.22 9.82
C GLN A 49 -16.47 0.46 8.46
N VAL A 50 -17.42 1.38 8.33
CA VAL A 50 -17.61 2.25 7.17
C VAL A 50 -17.44 3.69 7.65
N PHE A 51 -16.65 4.47 6.93
CA PHE A 51 -16.47 5.91 7.16
C PHE A 51 -17.19 6.67 6.06
N ILE A 52 -17.88 7.74 6.46
CA ILE A 52 -18.58 8.66 5.54
C ILE A 52 -17.95 10.02 5.74
N GLU A 53 -17.25 10.50 4.73
CA GLU A 53 -16.45 11.72 4.78
C GLU A 53 -16.87 12.68 3.66
N PRO A 54 -17.14 13.96 3.94
CA PRO A 54 -17.50 14.92 2.90
C PRO A 54 -16.30 15.16 1.96
N GLU A 55 -16.51 15.09 0.66
CA GLU A 55 -15.48 15.38 -0.36
C GLU A 55 -15.08 16.86 -0.40
N GLY A 56 -15.90 17.74 0.16
CA GLY A 56 -15.58 19.16 0.24
C GLY A 56 -16.68 19.99 0.88
N LEU A 57 -16.38 21.28 1.12
CA LEU A 57 -17.28 22.21 1.80
C LEU A 57 -18.52 22.62 0.99
N TYR A 58 -18.45 22.49 -0.34
CA TYR A 58 -19.48 23.00 -1.26
C TYR A 58 -20.09 21.90 -2.14
N THR A 59 -19.96 20.64 -1.73
CA THR A 59 -20.56 19.50 -2.41
C THR A 59 -21.34 18.64 -1.44
N ASN A 60 -22.34 17.93 -1.96
CA ASN A 60 -23.07 16.90 -1.21
C ASN A 60 -22.49 15.51 -1.43
N GLU A 61 -21.37 15.41 -2.16
CA GLU A 61 -20.69 14.16 -2.40
C GLU A 61 -19.95 13.73 -1.13
N MET A 62 -20.08 12.43 -0.82
CA MET A 62 -19.44 11.79 0.32
C MET A 62 -18.51 10.67 -0.17
N TYR A 63 -17.32 10.66 0.37
CA TYR A 63 -16.43 9.52 0.20
C TYR A 63 -16.80 8.42 1.20
N ILE A 64 -16.92 7.20 0.71
CA ILE A 64 -17.26 6.05 1.55
C ILE A 64 -16.01 5.21 1.77
N GLY A 65 -15.34 5.47 2.89
CA GLY A 65 -14.14 4.75 3.31
C GLY A 65 -14.47 3.38 3.90
N GLY A 66 -13.63 2.39 3.60
CA GLY A 66 -13.77 1.03 4.13
C GLY A 66 -14.58 0.07 3.26
N MET A 67 -15.17 0.56 2.17
CA MET A 67 -16.01 -0.19 1.23
C MET A 67 -15.40 -0.28 -0.18
N SER A 68 -14.07 -0.16 -0.30
CA SER A 68 -13.39 -0.39 -1.59
C SER A 68 -13.72 -1.77 -2.11
N SER A 69 -14.10 -1.87 -3.38
CA SER A 69 -14.59 -3.11 -3.97
C SER A 69 -14.19 -3.20 -5.45
N SER A 70 -14.07 -4.42 -5.95
CA SER A 70 -13.92 -4.74 -7.36
C SER A 70 -15.16 -5.39 -7.97
N LEU A 71 -16.23 -5.50 -7.18
CA LEU A 71 -17.50 -6.08 -7.63
C LEU A 71 -18.15 -5.22 -8.71
N PRO A 72 -18.98 -5.81 -9.59
CA PRO A 72 -19.74 -5.09 -10.60
C PRO A 72 -20.68 -4.03 -10.03
N GLU A 73 -21.07 -3.06 -10.84
CA GLU A 73 -21.87 -1.90 -10.44
C GLU A 73 -23.20 -2.28 -9.79
N ASP A 74 -23.90 -3.27 -10.34
CA ASP A 74 -25.18 -3.78 -9.81
C ASP A 74 -25.03 -4.33 -8.37
N VAL A 75 -23.94 -5.05 -8.11
CA VAL A 75 -23.64 -5.56 -6.78
C VAL A 75 -23.21 -4.43 -5.83
N GLN A 76 -22.47 -3.45 -6.34
CA GLN A 76 -22.10 -2.29 -5.54
C GLN A 76 -23.34 -1.52 -5.08
N GLU A 77 -24.32 -1.31 -5.94
CA GLU A 77 -25.58 -0.65 -5.57
C GLU A 77 -26.29 -1.40 -4.46
N GLU A 78 -26.46 -2.71 -4.59
CA GLU A 78 -27.09 -3.55 -3.57
C GLU A 78 -26.35 -3.53 -2.25
N MET A 79 -25.01 -3.72 -2.26
CA MET A 79 -24.23 -3.75 -1.03
C MET A 79 -24.18 -2.40 -0.31
N TYR A 80 -24.18 -1.27 -1.05
CA TYR A 80 -24.23 0.05 -0.42
C TYR A 80 -25.61 0.32 0.18
N HIS A 81 -26.69 -0.06 -0.50
CA HIS A 81 -28.06 0.14 0.00
C HIS A 81 -28.39 -0.76 1.22
N SER A 82 -27.67 -1.84 1.43
CA SER A 82 -27.79 -2.69 2.64
C SER A 82 -27.12 -2.08 3.89
N VAL A 83 -26.34 -1.00 3.72
CA VAL A 83 -25.69 -0.32 4.86
C VAL A 83 -26.63 0.72 5.48
N PRO A 84 -26.90 0.65 6.80
CA PRO A 84 -27.80 1.58 7.47
C PRO A 84 -27.39 3.05 7.26
N GLY A 85 -28.32 3.85 6.75
CA GLY A 85 -28.12 5.25 6.40
C GLY A 85 -27.70 5.49 4.95
N LEU A 86 -27.48 4.45 4.17
CA LEU A 86 -27.17 4.53 2.73
C LEU A 86 -28.27 3.93 1.84
N GLU A 87 -29.44 3.57 2.40
CA GLU A 87 -30.53 2.89 1.70
C GLU A 87 -31.03 3.60 0.44
N HIS A 88 -30.80 4.91 0.39
CA HIS A 88 -31.23 5.77 -0.73
C HIS A 88 -30.06 6.58 -1.30
N ALA A 89 -28.84 6.17 -1.01
CA ALA A 89 -27.66 6.85 -1.52
C ALA A 89 -27.55 6.66 -3.04
N LYS A 90 -27.22 7.75 -3.75
CA LYS A 90 -26.92 7.67 -5.17
C LYS A 90 -25.41 7.53 -5.35
N ILE A 91 -24.98 6.46 -5.99
CA ILE A 91 -23.57 6.27 -6.32
C ILE A 91 -23.22 7.23 -7.47
N VAL A 92 -22.28 8.14 -7.23
CA VAL A 92 -21.77 9.10 -8.22
C VAL A 92 -20.58 8.50 -8.98
N LYS A 93 -19.77 7.71 -8.28
CA LYS A 93 -18.59 7.04 -8.83
C LYS A 93 -18.44 5.69 -8.18
N ASN A 94 -18.47 4.63 -8.99
CA ASN A 94 -18.28 3.27 -8.51
C ASN A 94 -16.85 3.03 -8.01
N ALA A 95 -16.71 2.13 -7.06
CA ALA A 95 -15.43 1.56 -6.68
C ALA A 95 -14.87 0.72 -7.86
N TYR A 96 -13.56 0.55 -7.90
CA TYR A 96 -12.88 -0.14 -8.99
C TYR A 96 -11.66 -0.89 -8.49
N ALA A 97 -11.32 -1.99 -9.16
CA ALA A 97 -10.05 -2.67 -8.95
C ALA A 97 -8.93 -1.93 -9.68
N ILE A 98 -7.75 -1.95 -9.08
CA ILE A 98 -6.53 -1.49 -9.72
C ILE A 98 -5.52 -2.65 -9.64
N GLU A 99 -4.99 -3.03 -10.77
CA GLU A 99 -3.83 -3.91 -10.87
C GLU A 99 -2.58 -3.05 -11.00
N TYR A 100 -1.53 -3.44 -10.28
CA TYR A 100 -0.27 -2.71 -10.28
C TYR A 100 0.85 -3.65 -10.71
N ASP A 101 1.61 -3.23 -11.70
CA ASP A 101 2.84 -3.91 -12.05
C ASP A 101 3.94 -3.61 -11.04
N CYS A 102 4.75 -4.60 -10.74
CA CYS A 102 5.98 -4.46 -9.98
C CYS A 102 7.04 -5.42 -10.54
N ILE A 103 8.29 -5.06 -10.33
CA ILE A 103 9.43 -5.92 -10.66
C ILE A 103 9.74 -6.83 -9.46
N ASP A 104 10.55 -7.87 -9.70
CA ASP A 104 11.23 -8.56 -8.60
C ASP A 104 12.31 -7.61 -8.04
N PRO A 105 12.16 -7.10 -6.81
CA PRO A 105 13.11 -6.13 -6.26
C PRO A 105 14.50 -6.72 -5.99
N THR A 106 14.64 -8.04 -6.01
CA THR A 106 15.98 -8.69 -5.92
C THR A 106 16.83 -8.45 -7.17
N ALA A 107 16.25 -7.98 -8.27
CA ALA A 107 16.96 -7.48 -9.44
C ALA A 107 17.67 -6.12 -9.19
N LEU A 108 17.43 -5.48 -8.05
CA LEU A 108 18.03 -4.20 -7.67
C LEU A 108 19.26 -4.40 -6.78
N ALA A 109 20.22 -3.49 -6.92
CA ALA A 109 21.30 -3.29 -5.97
C ALA A 109 20.82 -2.49 -4.74
N LEU A 110 21.63 -2.39 -3.68
CA LEU A 110 21.36 -1.57 -2.48
C LEU A 110 21.18 -0.07 -2.79
N THR A 111 21.64 0.36 -3.95
CA THR A 111 21.48 1.71 -4.48
C THR A 111 20.12 1.96 -5.12
N LEU A 112 19.27 0.92 -5.22
CA LEU A 112 18.04 0.86 -6.01
C LEU A 112 18.25 0.98 -7.53
N GLY A 113 19.48 0.83 -7.99
CA GLY A 113 19.81 0.68 -9.41
C GLY A 113 19.59 -0.77 -9.88
N ALA A 114 19.17 -0.92 -11.13
CA ALA A 114 19.05 -2.23 -11.76
C ALA A 114 20.43 -2.89 -11.91
N LYS A 115 20.55 -4.15 -11.53
CA LYS A 115 21.83 -4.90 -11.65
C LYS A 115 22.24 -5.11 -13.10
N ASP A 116 21.27 -5.34 -13.97
CA ASP A 116 21.52 -5.72 -15.38
C ASP A 116 21.44 -4.53 -16.34
N VAL A 117 20.99 -3.35 -15.88
CA VAL A 117 20.85 -2.15 -16.72
C VAL A 117 21.54 -0.96 -16.03
N PRO A 118 22.82 -0.69 -16.32
CA PRO A 118 23.54 0.42 -15.71
C PRO A 118 22.85 1.77 -15.97
N GLY A 119 22.76 2.61 -14.93
CA GLY A 119 22.15 3.93 -15.02
C GLY A 119 20.62 3.96 -14.89
N LEU A 120 19.97 2.80 -14.75
CA LEU A 120 18.53 2.71 -14.49
C LEU A 120 18.26 2.50 -12.99
N PHE A 121 17.45 3.36 -12.40
CA PHE A 121 17.08 3.32 -10.99
C PHE A 121 15.57 3.24 -10.83
N PHE A 122 15.10 2.52 -9.81
CA PHE A 122 13.68 2.32 -9.53
C PHE A 122 13.31 2.77 -8.13
N ALA A 123 12.07 3.21 -7.96
CA ALA A 123 11.55 3.62 -6.66
C ALA A 123 10.04 3.38 -6.54
N GLY A 124 9.59 3.17 -5.31
CA GLY A 124 8.19 3.12 -4.96
C GLY A 124 7.49 1.83 -5.40
N GLN A 125 6.34 2.00 -6.01
CA GLN A 125 5.45 0.89 -6.37
C GLN A 125 6.13 -0.19 -7.23
N LEU A 126 6.96 0.21 -8.18
CA LEU A 126 7.67 -0.74 -9.06
C LEU A 126 8.53 -1.72 -8.26
N ASN A 127 9.01 -1.32 -7.09
CA ASN A 127 9.82 -2.15 -6.21
C ASN A 127 8.99 -2.97 -5.21
N GLY A 128 7.67 -3.09 -5.41
CA GLY A 128 6.80 -3.85 -4.53
C GLY A 128 6.40 -3.12 -3.24
N SER A 129 6.55 -1.79 -3.18
CA SER A 129 6.22 -0.98 -2.00
C SER A 129 5.47 0.29 -2.38
N SER A 130 4.16 0.35 -2.08
CA SER A 130 3.26 1.44 -2.49
C SER A 130 2.93 2.43 -1.36
N GLY A 131 3.50 2.29 -0.16
CA GLY A 131 3.34 3.27 0.91
C GLY A 131 4.00 4.60 0.53
N TYR A 132 3.38 5.73 0.89
CA TYR A 132 3.89 7.06 0.51
C TYR A 132 5.27 7.33 1.10
N GLU A 133 5.48 6.97 2.34
CA GLU A 133 6.75 7.16 3.06
C GLU A 133 7.85 6.28 2.45
N GLU A 134 7.53 5.02 2.17
CA GLU A 134 8.44 4.09 1.52
C GLU A 134 8.82 4.55 0.11
N ALA A 135 7.84 5.03 -0.66
CA ALA A 135 8.06 5.53 -2.02
C ALA A 135 8.93 6.80 -2.01
N ALA A 136 8.68 7.72 -1.08
CA ALA A 136 9.47 8.94 -0.92
C ALA A 136 10.93 8.62 -0.53
N ALA A 137 11.13 7.71 0.43
CA ALA A 137 12.45 7.28 0.86
C ALA A 137 13.25 6.59 -0.26
N GLN A 138 12.59 5.73 -1.04
CA GLN A 138 13.20 5.09 -2.20
C GLN A 138 13.55 6.12 -3.28
N GLY A 139 12.62 7.05 -3.57
CA GLY A 139 12.84 8.12 -4.55
C GLY A 139 14.06 8.98 -4.20
N LEU A 140 14.21 9.32 -2.91
CA LEU A 140 15.38 10.06 -2.43
C LEU A 140 16.68 9.27 -2.64
N LEU A 141 16.72 8.01 -2.18
CA LEU A 141 17.92 7.16 -2.30
C LEU A 141 18.28 6.89 -3.76
N ALA A 142 17.30 6.54 -4.58
CA ALA A 142 17.50 6.30 -6.01
C ALA A 142 17.96 7.57 -6.75
N GLY A 143 17.38 8.74 -6.43
CA GLY A 143 17.75 10.02 -7.02
C GLY A 143 19.17 10.45 -6.66
N ILE A 144 19.58 10.28 -5.39
CA ILE A 144 20.96 10.54 -4.97
C ILE A 144 21.92 9.64 -5.74
N ASN A 145 21.65 8.34 -5.80
CA ASN A 145 22.53 7.40 -6.50
C ASN A 145 22.57 7.62 -8.02
N ALA A 146 21.46 8.04 -8.62
CA ALA A 146 21.44 8.41 -10.02
C ALA A 146 22.33 9.66 -10.29
N ALA A 147 22.29 10.66 -9.42
CA ALA A 147 23.15 11.83 -9.52
C ALA A 147 24.65 11.46 -9.34
N LEU A 148 24.97 10.66 -8.34
CA LEU A 148 26.34 10.17 -8.11
C LEU A 148 26.84 9.34 -9.30
N TYR A 149 25.97 8.50 -9.90
CA TYR A 149 26.30 7.73 -11.09
C TYR A 149 26.68 8.62 -12.27
N VAL A 150 25.91 9.67 -12.54
CA VAL A 150 26.19 10.63 -13.63
C VAL A 150 27.48 11.41 -13.36
N SER A 151 27.78 11.68 -12.11
CA SER A 151 28.99 12.41 -11.68
C SER A 151 30.23 11.51 -11.55
N GLU A 152 30.10 10.22 -11.84
CA GLU A 152 31.16 9.20 -11.67
C GLU A 152 31.70 9.13 -10.23
N GLU A 153 30.86 9.45 -9.25
CA GLU A 153 31.17 9.42 -7.83
C GLU A 153 30.74 8.06 -7.19
N PRO A 154 31.39 7.67 -6.08
CA PRO A 154 31.01 6.47 -5.35
C PRO A 154 29.55 6.50 -4.90
N PRO A 155 28.82 5.35 -5.02
CA PRO A 155 27.42 5.30 -4.66
C PRO A 155 27.20 5.44 -3.14
N LEU A 156 26.07 6.03 -2.77
CA LEU A 156 25.58 6.05 -1.40
C LEU A 156 24.91 4.69 -1.08
N ILE A 157 25.51 3.92 -0.19
CA ILE A 157 24.95 2.69 0.34
C ILE A 157 24.67 2.87 1.83
N LEU A 158 23.42 2.84 2.19
CA LEU A 158 22.98 2.88 3.59
C LEU A 158 22.87 1.46 4.13
N ARG A 159 23.59 1.17 5.21
CA ARG A 159 23.49 -0.11 5.91
C ARG A 159 22.23 -0.12 6.78
N ARG A 160 21.79 -1.30 7.17
CA ARG A 160 20.66 -1.50 8.09
C ARG A 160 20.84 -0.76 9.43
N SER A 161 22.09 -0.59 9.87
CA SER A 161 22.44 0.14 11.09
C SER A 161 22.52 1.67 10.92
N ASP A 162 22.58 2.17 9.68
CA ASP A 162 22.81 3.60 9.45
C ASP A 162 21.48 4.38 9.42
N ALA A 163 20.44 3.76 8.81
CA ALA A 163 19.14 4.40 8.68
C ALA A 163 18.03 3.37 8.42
N TYR A 164 16.80 3.76 8.72
CA TYR A 164 15.62 2.94 8.43
C TYR A 164 15.42 2.70 6.92
N ILE A 165 15.81 3.68 6.08
CA ILE A 165 15.87 3.52 4.62
C ILE A 165 16.86 2.41 4.23
N GLY A 166 17.95 2.25 4.96
CA GLY A 166 18.92 1.16 4.73
C GLY A 166 18.30 -0.23 4.96
N VAL A 167 17.43 -0.37 5.97
CA VAL A 167 16.68 -1.61 6.20
C VAL A 167 15.76 -1.90 5.01
N LEU A 168 15.04 -0.89 4.52
CA LEU A 168 14.14 -1.02 3.37
C LEU A 168 14.90 -1.44 2.11
N ALA A 169 15.98 -0.76 1.77
CA ALA A 169 16.79 -1.05 0.58
C ALA A 169 17.38 -2.46 0.64
N ASP A 170 17.88 -2.87 1.80
CA ASP A 170 18.44 -4.21 2.02
C ASP A 170 17.37 -5.30 1.92
N ASP A 171 16.23 -5.14 2.60
CA ASP A 171 15.15 -6.11 2.53
C ASP A 171 14.64 -6.32 1.10
N LEU A 172 14.41 -5.23 0.36
CA LEU A 172 13.95 -5.30 -1.02
C LEU A 172 14.96 -6.01 -1.92
N SER A 173 16.24 -5.62 -1.88
CA SER A 173 17.26 -6.09 -2.82
C SER A 173 17.83 -7.47 -2.50
N THR A 174 17.70 -7.94 -1.25
CA THR A 174 18.30 -9.22 -0.81
C THR A 174 17.27 -10.31 -0.53
N LYS A 175 16.12 -9.96 0.05
CA LYS A 175 15.09 -10.93 0.44
C LYS A 175 13.94 -11.02 -0.57
N GLY A 176 13.71 -9.94 -1.31
CA GLY A 176 12.50 -9.79 -2.11
C GLY A 176 11.24 -9.69 -1.24
N THR A 177 10.08 -9.70 -1.87
CA THR A 177 8.81 -9.68 -1.15
C THR A 177 7.78 -10.59 -1.84
N ASN A 178 7.06 -11.37 -1.04
CA ASN A 178 5.91 -12.16 -1.49
C ASN A 178 4.58 -11.46 -1.21
N GLU A 179 4.64 -10.27 -0.62
CA GLU A 179 3.52 -9.42 -0.25
C GLU A 179 3.94 -7.95 -0.37
N PRO A 180 3.00 -6.99 -0.42
CA PRO A 180 3.34 -5.57 -0.43
C PRO A 180 4.25 -5.20 0.74
N TYR A 181 5.44 -4.66 0.44
CA TYR A 181 6.40 -4.30 1.49
C TYR A 181 5.96 -3.03 2.24
N ARG A 182 5.96 -3.12 3.56
CA ARG A 182 5.70 -1.98 4.45
C ARG A 182 6.79 -1.88 5.51
N MET A 183 7.20 -0.64 5.78
CA MET A 183 8.10 -0.33 6.88
C MET A 183 7.35 -0.47 8.21
N MET A 184 7.71 -1.49 8.97
CA MET A 184 7.19 -1.74 10.31
C MET A 184 8.33 -1.77 11.31
N THR A 185 8.10 -1.29 12.52
CA THR A 185 9.12 -1.30 13.59
C THR A 185 9.68 -2.70 13.86
N SER A 186 8.88 -3.75 13.64
CA SER A 186 9.32 -5.15 13.75
C SER A 186 10.39 -5.56 12.74
N ARG A 187 10.60 -4.79 11.67
CA ARG A 187 11.64 -5.04 10.67
C ARG A 187 12.97 -4.36 10.99
N ALA A 188 12.99 -3.46 11.98
CA ALA A 188 14.15 -2.62 12.29
C ALA A 188 14.91 -3.19 13.51
N GLU A 189 15.94 -3.98 13.26
CA GLU A 189 16.77 -4.58 14.31
C GLU A 189 17.56 -3.53 15.09
N TYR A 190 17.92 -2.42 14.47
CA TYR A 190 18.75 -1.35 15.01
C TYR A 190 17.97 -0.11 15.40
N LEU A 191 16.67 -0.22 15.67
CA LEU A 191 15.80 0.92 15.93
C LEU A 191 16.31 1.80 17.09
N SER A 192 16.82 1.20 18.16
CA SER A 192 17.40 1.92 19.29
C SER A 192 18.67 2.71 18.92
N LEU A 193 19.50 2.19 18.03
CA LEU A 193 20.69 2.87 17.54
C LEU A 193 20.35 4.02 16.61
N ILE A 194 19.35 3.87 15.78
CA ILE A 194 18.82 4.93 14.90
C ILE A 194 18.29 6.09 15.74
N HIS A 195 17.56 5.82 16.82
CA HIS A 195 17.08 6.85 17.74
C HIS A 195 18.19 7.53 18.54
N ILE A 196 19.27 6.84 18.85
CA ILE A 196 20.43 7.42 19.54
C ILE A 196 21.22 8.37 18.62
N SER A 197 21.27 8.08 17.33
CA SER A 197 21.97 8.92 16.35
C SER A 197 21.20 10.18 15.96
N GLU A 198 19.90 10.22 16.17
CA GLU A 198 19.13 11.45 16.03
C GLU A 198 19.24 12.28 17.30
N PRO A 199 19.73 13.54 17.24
CA PRO A 199 19.73 14.42 18.40
C PRO A 199 18.28 14.68 18.78
N THR A 200 17.80 13.95 19.77
CA THR A 200 16.47 14.16 20.36
C THR A 200 16.44 15.53 20.98
N ARG A 201 15.86 16.51 20.33
CA ARG A 201 15.52 17.81 20.89
C ARG A 201 14.48 17.74 22.02
N GLN A 202 14.10 16.55 22.46
CA GLN A 202 13.13 16.35 23.53
C GLN A 202 13.66 16.78 24.91
N GLU A 203 14.97 16.89 25.11
CA GLU A 203 15.53 17.42 26.35
C GLU A 203 15.48 18.95 26.45
N ALA A 204 15.12 19.64 25.37
CA ALA A 204 15.03 21.11 25.36
C ALA A 204 13.65 21.66 25.71
N ILE A 205 12.69 20.83 26.11
CA ILE A 205 11.31 21.21 26.42
C ILE A 205 10.95 20.77 27.86
N SER A 206 11.91 20.69 28.77
CA SER A 206 11.66 20.55 30.19
C SER A 206 11.93 21.84 30.93
#